data_55fb6fdd0e538c7282ba8c2a680584c6
#
_entry.id   55fb6fdd0e538c7282ba8c2a680584c6
#
_cell.length_a   1.000
_cell.length_b   1.000
_cell.length_c   1.000
_cell.angle_alpha   90.00
_cell.angle_beta   90.00
_cell.angle_gamma   90.00
#
_symmetry.space_group_name_H-M   'P 1'
#
loop_
_entity.id
_entity.type
_entity.pdbx_description
1 polymer ?
#
loop_
_entity_poly.entity_id
_entity_poly.type
_entity_poly.pdbx_seq_one_letter_code
_entity_poly.pdbx_strand_id
1 'polypeptide(L)'
;MADALLEAGFPQEDVHVLVPEDSPTKGNLVARYRGRDTGQEPILLLAHIDVVEALPEDWSPDLNPFEFIERDGYYYGRGVTDDKDEAAIYTANLIRMRQEGFVPDRDIIMALTADEEGGPRNGVAYLLEEHSELINAAFALNEGGGGMEQNGRKISNNVQAAEKKFLSFFFTGTNPGGHSSLPVRKNAIYDLAGALIAVQDFAFPIMLNEVTEAFFGRSADLVGGEMGEAMRRIVSNPADAQAARVLSSETGYSSRLRTTCVATLLEGGHAQNALPQLAQANVNCRIFPSHDPSDVHAKLQELAAPFDVTVEPRGSATESPPSPLTPEVLGPIERITEQMWPGVEVLPVMSTGATDGLYLRREGIPVYGVSGLFGDMDDVRAHGQDERISIQNFFEGQEFLYRLVKALTGGGIA
;
A
#
# COMPACT_ATOMS: atom_id res chain seq x y z
N MET A 1 -14.81 -1.40 -19.52
CA MET A 1 -13.93 -0.21 -19.61
C MET A 1 -13.32 -0.07 -21.01
N ALA A 2 -12.69 -1.10 -21.60
CA ALA A 2 -12.13 -1.02 -22.95
C ALA A 2 -13.16 -0.53 -24.00
N ASP A 3 -14.34 -1.13 -24.04
CA ASP A 3 -15.40 -0.72 -24.99
C ASP A 3 -15.81 0.75 -24.80
N ALA A 4 -15.93 1.20 -23.55
CA ALA A 4 -16.27 2.60 -23.24
C ALA A 4 -15.21 3.60 -23.75
N LEU A 5 -13.92 3.24 -23.69
CA LEU A 5 -12.84 4.06 -24.24
C LEU A 5 -12.92 4.09 -25.78
N LEU A 6 -13.13 2.94 -26.42
CA LEU A 6 -13.29 2.84 -27.88
C LEU A 6 -14.51 3.63 -28.36
N GLU A 7 -15.65 3.54 -27.67
CA GLU A 7 -16.86 4.33 -27.95
C GLU A 7 -16.63 5.83 -27.77
N ALA A 8 -15.76 6.22 -26.83
CA ALA A 8 -15.35 7.62 -26.64
C ALA A 8 -14.34 8.10 -27.68
N GLY A 9 -13.94 7.24 -28.63
CA GLY A 9 -13.07 7.58 -29.75
C GLY A 9 -11.58 7.40 -29.52
N PHE A 10 -11.18 6.60 -28.53
CA PHE A 10 -9.78 6.16 -28.42
C PHE A 10 -9.43 5.25 -29.61
N PRO A 11 -8.24 5.41 -30.23
CA PRO A 11 -7.80 4.51 -31.30
C PRO A 11 -7.68 3.07 -30.81
N GLN A 12 -8.05 2.10 -31.66
CA GLN A 12 -7.95 0.66 -31.33
C GLN A 12 -6.51 0.24 -30.98
N GLU A 13 -5.53 0.84 -31.65
CA GLU A 13 -4.09 0.59 -31.41
C GLU A 13 -3.58 1.15 -30.09
N ASP A 14 -4.37 1.95 -29.39
CA ASP A 14 -4.04 2.53 -28.10
C ASP A 14 -4.80 1.88 -26.93
N VAL A 15 -5.61 0.84 -27.19
CA VAL A 15 -6.40 0.13 -26.18
C VAL A 15 -6.11 -1.36 -26.24
N HIS A 16 -5.42 -1.88 -25.24
CA HIS A 16 -4.95 -3.27 -25.19
C HIS A 16 -5.59 -4.01 -24.03
N VAL A 17 -6.21 -5.15 -24.29
CA VAL A 17 -6.63 -6.11 -23.27
C VAL A 17 -5.64 -7.27 -23.30
N LEU A 18 -4.86 -7.42 -22.25
CA LEU A 18 -3.73 -8.34 -22.15
C LEU A 18 -4.03 -9.40 -21.09
N VAL A 19 -3.99 -10.66 -21.50
CA VAL A 19 -4.34 -11.80 -20.65
C VAL A 19 -3.16 -12.76 -20.62
N PRO A 20 -2.58 -13.06 -19.45
CA PRO A 20 -1.51 -14.05 -19.34
C PRO A 20 -1.99 -15.42 -19.81
N GLU A 21 -1.17 -16.14 -20.60
CA GLU A 21 -1.55 -17.47 -21.13
C GLU A 21 -1.78 -18.50 -20.03
N ASP A 22 -1.01 -18.41 -18.94
CA ASP A 22 -1.09 -19.31 -17.77
C ASP A 22 -2.22 -18.93 -16.80
N SER A 23 -2.84 -17.77 -16.96
CA SER A 23 -3.86 -17.23 -16.07
C SER A 23 -5.00 -16.53 -16.84
N PRO A 24 -5.80 -17.29 -17.63
CA PRO A 24 -6.73 -16.72 -18.61
C PRO A 24 -7.92 -15.93 -18.01
N THR A 25 -8.07 -15.91 -16.71
CA THR A 25 -9.08 -15.10 -16.00
C THR A 25 -8.52 -13.78 -15.46
N LYS A 26 -7.21 -13.52 -15.63
CA LYS A 26 -6.51 -12.36 -15.10
C LYS A 26 -6.21 -11.37 -16.22
N GLY A 27 -7.26 -10.73 -16.72
CA GLY A 27 -7.15 -9.73 -17.79
C GLY A 27 -6.71 -8.37 -17.25
N ASN A 28 -5.80 -7.73 -17.99
CA ASN A 28 -5.30 -6.38 -17.71
C ASN A 28 -5.68 -5.47 -18.88
N LEU A 29 -6.00 -4.21 -18.61
CA LEU A 29 -6.29 -3.20 -19.62
C LEU A 29 -5.19 -2.13 -19.60
N VAL A 30 -4.56 -1.90 -20.75
CA VAL A 30 -3.67 -0.75 -20.93
C VAL A 30 -4.24 0.15 -22.01
N ALA A 31 -4.45 1.43 -21.69
CA ALA A 31 -4.92 2.42 -22.63
C ALA A 31 -3.99 3.64 -22.65
N ARG A 32 -3.69 4.16 -23.87
CA ARG A 32 -2.83 5.32 -24.07
C ARG A 32 -3.62 6.49 -24.63
N TYR A 33 -3.59 7.62 -23.93
CA TYR A 33 -4.09 8.90 -24.41
C TYR A 33 -2.91 9.73 -24.92
N ARG A 34 -2.80 9.88 -26.23
CA ARG A 34 -1.64 10.49 -26.86
C ARG A 34 -1.57 11.99 -26.62
N GLY A 35 -0.41 12.46 -26.21
CA GLY A 35 -0.05 13.86 -26.08
C GLY A 35 0.48 14.46 -27.38
N ARG A 36 0.76 15.77 -27.32
CA ARG A 36 1.32 16.52 -28.48
C ARG A 36 2.84 16.38 -28.59
N ASP A 37 3.55 16.13 -27.51
CA ASP A 37 5.00 15.97 -27.47
C ASP A 37 5.37 14.53 -27.10
N THR A 38 5.76 13.75 -28.12
CA THR A 38 6.18 12.36 -27.95
C THR A 38 7.63 12.22 -27.45
N GLY A 39 8.33 13.32 -27.23
CA GLY A 39 9.68 13.33 -26.64
C GLY A 39 9.67 13.37 -25.11
N GLN A 40 8.55 13.67 -24.49
CA GLN A 40 8.38 13.59 -23.04
C GLN A 40 7.92 12.17 -22.65
N GLU A 41 8.48 11.66 -21.55
CA GLU A 41 8.01 10.38 -20.99
C GLU A 41 6.57 10.52 -20.48
N PRO A 42 5.71 9.51 -20.71
CA PRO A 42 4.32 9.52 -20.25
C PRO A 42 4.21 9.56 -18.73
N ILE A 43 2.99 9.83 -18.23
CA ILE A 43 2.60 9.47 -16.86
C ILE A 43 1.73 8.20 -16.92
N LEU A 44 1.81 7.39 -15.86
CA LEU A 44 0.99 6.18 -15.70
C LEU A 44 -0.07 6.40 -14.63
N LEU A 45 -1.32 6.09 -14.94
CA LEU A 45 -2.43 5.98 -14.01
C LEU A 45 -2.64 4.49 -13.77
N LEU A 46 -2.37 4.02 -12.57
CA LEU A 46 -2.43 2.60 -12.20
C LEU A 46 -3.55 2.39 -11.19
N ALA A 47 -4.37 1.38 -11.39
CA ALA A 47 -5.38 0.92 -10.45
C ALA A 47 -5.59 -0.58 -10.62
N HIS A 48 -5.95 -1.30 -9.55
CA HIS A 48 -6.29 -2.71 -9.68
C HIS A 48 -7.82 -2.93 -9.76
N ILE A 49 -8.23 -4.03 -10.37
CA ILE A 49 -9.64 -4.35 -10.62
C ILE A 49 -10.11 -5.63 -9.94
N ASP A 50 -9.20 -6.39 -9.36
CA ASP A 50 -9.55 -7.49 -8.46
C ASP A 50 -9.94 -6.97 -7.08
N VAL A 51 -10.36 -7.85 -6.21
CA VAL A 51 -10.80 -7.54 -4.85
C VAL A 51 -10.52 -8.72 -3.94
N VAL A 52 -10.33 -8.49 -2.65
CA VAL A 52 -10.31 -9.56 -1.65
C VAL A 52 -11.64 -10.31 -1.63
N GLU A 53 -11.60 -11.58 -1.24
CA GLU A 53 -12.79 -12.41 -1.08
C GLU A 53 -13.82 -11.74 -0.16
N ALA A 54 -15.09 -11.86 -0.51
CA ALA A 54 -16.21 -11.43 0.30
C ALA A 54 -17.30 -12.51 0.31
N LEU A 55 -17.73 -12.90 1.49
CA LEU A 55 -18.81 -13.86 1.67
C LEU A 55 -20.11 -13.09 1.95
N PRO A 56 -21.17 -13.28 1.16
CA PRO A 56 -22.45 -12.57 1.38
C PRO A 56 -23.03 -12.76 2.79
N GLU A 57 -22.80 -13.91 3.43
CA GLU A 57 -23.22 -14.19 4.79
C GLU A 57 -22.51 -13.36 5.87
N ASP A 58 -21.37 -12.79 5.57
CA ASP A 58 -20.62 -11.91 6.48
C ASP A 58 -21.05 -10.45 6.36
N TRP A 59 -21.87 -10.11 5.34
CA TRP A 59 -22.39 -8.76 5.14
C TRP A 59 -23.77 -8.57 5.76
N SER A 60 -24.17 -7.32 5.94
CA SER A 60 -25.54 -7.00 6.40
C SER A 60 -26.57 -7.63 5.47
N PRO A 61 -27.68 -8.18 5.99
CA PRO A 61 -28.60 -9.02 5.21
C PRO A 61 -29.24 -8.35 3.97
N ASP A 62 -29.23 -7.04 3.91
CA ASP A 62 -29.74 -6.21 2.82
C ASP A 62 -28.65 -5.60 1.94
N LEU A 63 -27.41 -6.03 2.11
CA LEU A 63 -26.25 -5.66 1.30
C LEU A 63 -25.59 -6.90 0.70
N ASN A 64 -25.49 -6.93 -0.63
CA ASN A 64 -24.72 -7.96 -1.33
C ASN A 64 -23.36 -7.37 -1.76
N PRO A 65 -22.23 -7.97 -1.36
CA PRO A 65 -20.91 -7.45 -1.72
C PRO A 65 -20.68 -7.30 -3.23
N PHE A 66 -21.37 -8.08 -4.05
CA PHE A 66 -21.22 -8.08 -5.51
C PHE A 66 -22.27 -7.28 -6.27
N GLU A 67 -23.09 -6.51 -5.55
CA GLU A 67 -24.04 -5.56 -6.11
C GLU A 67 -23.63 -4.13 -5.74
N PHE A 68 -23.63 -3.23 -6.75
CA PHE A 68 -23.39 -1.82 -6.51
C PHE A 68 -24.67 -1.16 -6.01
N ILE A 69 -24.67 -0.76 -4.75
CA ILE A 69 -25.88 -0.24 -4.06
C ILE A 69 -25.65 1.21 -3.64
N GLU A 70 -26.55 2.09 -4.08
CA GLU A 70 -26.61 3.47 -3.58
C GLU A 70 -27.61 3.55 -2.41
N ARG A 71 -27.13 3.98 -1.24
CA ARG A 71 -27.98 4.13 -0.05
C ARG A 71 -27.40 5.13 0.94
N ASP A 72 -28.25 5.97 1.52
CA ASP A 72 -27.93 6.90 2.61
C ASP A 72 -26.69 7.79 2.36
N GLY A 73 -26.45 8.18 1.10
CA GLY A 73 -25.31 9.03 0.70
C GLY A 73 -24.00 8.27 0.49
N TYR A 74 -24.08 6.94 0.42
CA TYR A 74 -22.93 6.06 0.17
C TYR A 74 -23.18 5.11 -1.00
N TYR A 75 -22.10 4.75 -1.69
CA TYR A 75 -22.05 3.58 -2.55
C TYR A 75 -21.48 2.41 -1.75
N TYR A 76 -22.18 1.26 -1.79
CA TYR A 76 -21.79 0.01 -1.15
C TYR A 76 -21.43 -1.04 -2.19
N GLY A 77 -20.45 -1.87 -1.88
CA GLY A 77 -20.01 -3.00 -2.67
C GLY A 77 -18.55 -3.33 -2.38
N ARG A 78 -18.12 -4.56 -2.63
CA ARG A 78 -16.71 -4.94 -2.51
C ARG A 78 -15.90 -4.29 -3.63
N GLY A 79 -14.81 -3.56 -3.26
CA GLY A 79 -13.97 -2.83 -4.18
C GLY A 79 -14.44 -1.41 -4.51
N VAL A 80 -15.42 -0.86 -3.73
CA VAL A 80 -15.85 0.54 -3.92
C VAL A 80 -14.87 1.54 -3.29
N THR A 81 -13.88 1.06 -2.51
CA THR A 81 -12.79 1.85 -1.93
C THR A 81 -11.42 1.23 -2.18
N ASP A 82 -11.38 0.02 -2.79
CA ASP A 82 -10.16 -0.76 -2.97
C ASP A 82 -10.31 -1.74 -4.14
N ASP A 83 -9.96 -1.39 -5.38
CA ASP A 83 -9.53 -0.10 -5.94
C ASP A 83 -10.32 0.25 -7.22
N LYS A 84 -11.59 -0.27 -7.33
CA LYS A 84 -12.43 -0.02 -8.50
C LYS A 84 -12.93 1.41 -8.61
N ASP A 85 -12.92 2.18 -7.52
CA ASP A 85 -13.23 3.60 -7.53
C ASP A 85 -12.19 4.38 -8.35
N GLU A 86 -10.89 4.18 -8.12
CA GLU A 86 -9.85 4.84 -8.92
C GLU A 86 -9.87 4.34 -10.37
N ALA A 87 -10.07 3.03 -10.61
CA ALA A 87 -10.23 2.48 -11.95
C ALA A 87 -11.39 3.14 -12.73
N ALA A 88 -12.53 3.33 -12.07
CA ALA A 88 -13.70 4.01 -12.65
C ALA A 88 -13.43 5.50 -12.90
N ILE A 89 -12.80 6.18 -11.93
CA ILE A 89 -12.44 7.60 -12.00
C ILE A 89 -11.46 7.85 -13.15
N TYR A 90 -10.40 7.08 -13.27
CA TYR A 90 -9.42 7.23 -14.36
C TYR A 90 -10.09 7.03 -15.72
N THR A 91 -10.89 5.97 -15.87
CA THR A 91 -11.63 5.71 -17.11
C THR A 91 -12.55 6.88 -17.47
N ALA A 92 -13.37 7.33 -16.52
CA ALA A 92 -14.32 8.43 -16.73
C ALA A 92 -13.60 9.76 -17.04
N ASN A 93 -12.52 10.05 -16.35
CA ASN A 93 -11.75 11.29 -16.56
C ASN A 93 -11.05 11.32 -17.90
N LEU A 94 -10.50 10.21 -18.37
CA LEU A 94 -9.92 10.11 -19.72
C LEU A 94 -10.98 10.30 -20.81
N ILE A 95 -12.16 9.70 -20.64
CA ILE A 95 -13.31 9.90 -21.55
C ILE A 95 -13.73 11.38 -21.56
N ARG A 96 -13.87 12.00 -20.38
CA ARG A 96 -14.20 13.43 -20.23
C ARG A 96 -13.18 14.31 -20.94
N MET A 97 -11.88 14.10 -20.72
CA MET A 97 -10.80 14.84 -21.38
C MET A 97 -10.89 14.72 -22.90
N ARG A 98 -11.17 13.52 -23.42
CA ARG A 98 -11.34 13.26 -24.85
C ARG A 98 -12.52 14.02 -25.42
N GLN A 99 -13.67 14.00 -24.76
CA GLN A 99 -14.89 14.70 -25.17
C GLN A 99 -14.73 16.22 -25.13
N GLU A 100 -13.96 16.75 -24.18
CA GLU A 100 -13.62 18.17 -24.08
C GLU A 100 -12.56 18.62 -25.12
N GLY A 101 -11.94 17.67 -25.84
CA GLY A 101 -10.88 17.96 -26.80
C GLY A 101 -9.57 18.39 -26.14
N PHE A 102 -9.34 18.01 -24.86
CA PHE A 102 -8.07 18.24 -24.20
C PHE A 102 -6.96 17.45 -24.89
N VAL A 103 -5.84 18.10 -25.17
CA VAL A 103 -4.64 17.45 -25.71
C VAL A 103 -3.52 17.66 -24.71
N PRO A 104 -3.07 16.60 -24.00
CA PRO A 104 -1.98 16.71 -23.03
C PRO A 104 -0.64 17.03 -23.71
N ASP A 105 0.32 17.53 -22.96
CA ASP A 105 1.67 17.79 -23.47
C ASP A 105 2.48 16.50 -23.61
N ARG A 106 2.27 15.54 -22.71
CA ARG A 106 2.85 14.18 -22.73
C ARG A 106 1.75 13.12 -22.77
N ASP A 107 2.06 11.92 -23.18
CA ASP A 107 1.10 10.82 -23.16
C ASP A 107 0.64 10.51 -21.73
N ILE A 108 -0.62 10.08 -21.61
CA ILE A 108 -1.17 9.51 -20.39
C ILE A 108 -1.43 8.03 -20.66
N ILE A 109 -0.86 7.16 -19.86
CA ILE A 109 -1.13 5.72 -19.89
C ILE A 109 -2.05 5.42 -18.72
N MET A 110 -3.08 4.61 -18.94
CA MET A 110 -3.88 4.01 -17.88
C MET A 110 -3.66 2.50 -17.92
N ALA A 111 -3.27 1.90 -16.80
CA ALA A 111 -3.20 0.46 -16.63
C ALA A 111 -4.17 0.04 -15.52
N LEU A 112 -5.10 -0.86 -15.86
CA LEU A 112 -6.00 -1.50 -14.90
C LEU A 112 -5.61 -2.96 -14.79
N THR A 113 -5.17 -3.38 -13.60
CA THR A 113 -4.46 -4.64 -13.37
C THR A 113 -5.26 -5.63 -12.53
N ALA A 114 -4.90 -6.90 -12.60
CA ALA A 114 -5.49 -7.99 -11.85
C ALA A 114 -4.47 -8.58 -10.86
N ASP A 115 -4.95 -9.30 -9.83
CA ASP A 115 -4.13 -10.03 -8.84
C ASP A 115 -3.21 -9.14 -7.97
N GLU A 116 -3.63 -7.90 -7.65
CA GLU A 116 -2.97 -7.09 -6.63
C GLU A 116 -3.19 -7.69 -5.24
N GLU A 117 -4.44 -8.00 -4.92
CA GLU A 117 -4.93 -8.47 -3.62
C GLU A 117 -4.46 -9.88 -3.24
N GLY A 118 -3.77 -10.53 -4.12
CA GLY A 118 -3.21 -11.85 -3.92
C GLY A 118 -3.64 -12.84 -4.98
N GLY A 119 -2.66 -13.32 -5.68
CA GLY A 119 -2.84 -14.29 -6.76
C GLY A 119 -1.47 -14.67 -7.33
N PRO A 120 -1.42 -15.72 -8.16
CA PRO A 120 -0.16 -16.21 -8.69
C PRO A 120 0.40 -15.33 -9.83
N ARG A 121 -0.40 -14.40 -10.40
CA ARG A 121 -0.02 -13.64 -11.60
C ARG A 121 -0.42 -12.17 -11.48
N ASN A 122 0.29 -11.45 -10.61
CA ASN A 122 0.10 -10.02 -10.44
C ASN A 122 0.24 -9.28 -11.79
N GLY A 123 -0.73 -8.40 -12.09
CA GLY A 123 -0.86 -7.77 -13.40
C GLY A 123 0.26 -6.79 -13.71
N VAL A 124 0.76 -6.02 -12.74
CA VAL A 124 1.89 -5.09 -12.96
C VAL A 124 3.17 -5.87 -13.21
N ALA A 125 3.41 -6.94 -12.43
CA ALA A 125 4.56 -7.81 -12.66
C ALA A 125 4.51 -8.44 -14.08
N TYR A 126 3.34 -8.91 -14.51
CA TYR A 126 3.13 -9.44 -15.85
C TYR A 126 3.39 -8.38 -16.94
N LEU A 127 2.84 -7.18 -16.79
CA LEU A 127 3.05 -6.11 -17.76
C LEU A 127 4.52 -5.69 -17.84
N LEU A 128 5.24 -5.63 -16.72
CA LEU A 128 6.67 -5.34 -16.72
C LEU A 128 7.51 -6.43 -17.38
N GLU A 129 7.11 -7.70 -17.21
CA GLU A 129 7.81 -8.85 -17.76
C GLU A 129 7.62 -9.00 -19.29
N GLU A 130 6.39 -8.82 -19.77
CA GLU A 130 6.02 -9.17 -21.15
C GLU A 130 5.66 -7.96 -22.03
N HIS A 131 5.32 -6.79 -21.43
CA HIS A 131 4.76 -5.62 -22.11
C HIS A 131 5.27 -4.30 -21.51
N SER A 132 6.52 -4.25 -21.05
CA SER A 132 7.06 -3.09 -20.34
C SER A 132 7.00 -1.79 -21.16
N GLU A 133 7.08 -1.89 -22.51
CA GLU A 133 6.97 -0.74 -23.41
C GLU A 133 5.59 -0.06 -23.37
N LEU A 134 4.55 -0.77 -22.93
CA LEU A 134 3.20 -0.21 -22.82
C LEU A 134 3.00 0.61 -21.54
N ILE A 135 3.78 0.34 -20.48
CA ILE A 135 3.60 0.96 -19.16
C ILE A 135 4.82 1.75 -18.68
N ASN A 136 5.89 1.85 -19.49
CA ASN A 136 7.03 2.68 -19.12
C ASN A 136 6.62 4.16 -19.03
N ALA A 137 6.97 4.82 -17.91
CA ALA A 137 6.54 6.18 -17.59
C ALA A 137 7.57 6.93 -16.75
N ALA A 138 7.50 8.27 -16.77
CA ALA A 138 8.31 9.12 -15.90
C ALA A 138 7.98 8.90 -14.41
N PHE A 139 6.72 8.66 -14.12
CA PHE A 139 6.18 8.28 -12.81
C PHE A 139 4.76 7.74 -12.94
N ALA A 140 4.26 7.11 -11.88
CA ALA A 140 2.90 6.62 -11.80
C ALA A 140 2.12 7.29 -10.66
N LEU A 141 0.81 7.48 -10.87
CA LEU A 141 -0.19 7.67 -9.82
C LEU A 141 -0.83 6.31 -9.57
N ASN A 142 -1.04 5.97 -8.31
CA ASN A 142 -1.57 4.68 -7.86
C ASN A 142 -2.40 4.88 -6.59
N GLU A 143 -3.02 3.82 -6.12
CA GLU A 143 -3.64 3.73 -4.80
C GLU A 143 -2.67 3.94 -3.62
N GLY A 144 -3.18 3.79 -2.40
CA GLY A 144 -2.41 3.76 -1.16
C GLY A 144 -2.25 5.11 -0.47
N GLY A 145 -2.60 6.21 -1.14
CA GLY A 145 -2.80 7.53 -0.54
C GLY A 145 -4.25 7.98 -0.70
N GLY A 146 -4.66 8.98 0.05
CA GLY A 146 -6.02 9.49 -0.03
C GLY A 146 -6.33 10.45 1.10
N GLY A 147 -7.52 11.05 1.06
CA GLY A 147 -7.95 12.01 2.06
C GLY A 147 -8.32 11.32 3.39
N MET A 148 -7.91 11.93 4.48
CA MET A 148 -8.35 11.54 5.83
C MET A 148 -9.40 12.52 6.34
N GLU A 149 -10.51 11.98 6.79
CA GLU A 149 -11.61 12.73 7.38
C GLU A 149 -11.91 12.22 8.80
N GLN A 150 -12.34 13.11 9.69
CA GLN A 150 -12.82 12.75 11.01
C GLN A 150 -13.95 13.66 11.42
N ASN A 151 -15.07 13.10 11.85
CA ASN A 151 -16.28 13.83 12.24
C ASN A 151 -16.76 14.85 11.17
N GLY A 152 -16.69 14.47 9.90
CA GLY A 152 -17.08 15.33 8.77
C GLY A 152 -16.09 16.47 8.46
N ARG A 153 -14.90 16.46 9.08
CA ARG A 153 -13.83 17.42 8.80
C ARG A 153 -12.68 16.75 8.07
N LYS A 154 -12.32 17.27 6.92
CA LYS A 154 -11.13 16.85 6.18
C LYS A 154 -9.87 17.29 6.92
N ILE A 155 -8.96 16.35 7.19
CA ILE A 155 -7.77 16.55 8.02
C ILE A 155 -6.52 16.66 7.17
N SER A 156 -6.30 15.71 6.26
CA SER A 156 -5.14 15.68 5.38
C SER A 156 -5.46 15.00 4.06
N ASN A 157 -4.73 15.36 3.00
CA ASN A 157 -4.67 14.63 1.75
C ASN A 157 -3.30 13.94 1.66
N ASN A 158 -3.27 12.63 1.77
CA ASN A 158 -2.03 11.87 1.89
C ASN A 158 -1.50 11.47 0.52
N VAL A 159 -0.18 11.51 0.38
CA VAL A 159 0.55 11.06 -0.81
C VAL A 159 1.49 9.94 -0.42
N GLN A 160 1.16 8.71 -0.78
CA GLN A 160 2.06 7.58 -0.55
C GLN A 160 3.25 7.65 -1.52
N ALA A 161 4.43 7.91 -0.99
CA ALA A 161 5.66 7.94 -1.76
C ALA A 161 6.68 6.88 -1.32
N ALA A 162 6.33 6.05 -0.35
CA ALA A 162 7.13 4.93 0.12
C ALA A 162 6.24 3.83 0.68
N GLU A 163 6.78 2.61 0.77
CA GLU A 163 6.15 1.48 1.42
C GLU A 163 7.19 0.54 2.02
N LYS A 164 6.79 -0.27 3.01
CA LYS A 164 7.67 -1.26 3.61
C LYS A 164 7.78 -2.51 2.74
N LYS A 165 8.97 -3.12 2.75
CA LYS A 165 9.19 -4.44 2.14
C LYS A 165 8.60 -5.52 3.02
N PHE A 166 7.97 -6.51 2.41
CA PHE A 166 7.42 -7.68 3.09
C PHE A 166 8.41 -8.85 3.04
N LEU A 167 8.64 -9.51 4.17
CA LEU A 167 9.34 -10.80 4.22
C LEU A 167 8.89 -11.59 5.45
N SER A 168 8.60 -12.86 5.26
CA SER A 168 8.33 -13.78 6.37
C SER A 168 9.54 -14.67 6.65
N PHE A 169 9.66 -15.11 7.92
CA PHE A 169 10.69 -16.01 8.37
C PHE A 169 10.06 -17.19 9.12
N PHE A 170 10.55 -18.41 8.85
CA PHE A 170 10.20 -19.57 9.66
C PHE A 170 11.15 -19.71 10.82
N PHE A 171 10.60 -19.73 12.03
CA PHE A 171 11.29 -20.07 13.28
C PHE A 171 10.99 -21.52 13.59
N THR A 172 12.01 -22.37 13.63
CA THR A 172 11.84 -23.81 13.81
C THR A 172 12.64 -24.30 14.99
N GLY A 173 11.93 -24.75 16.02
CA GLY A 173 12.49 -25.48 17.18
C GLY A 173 12.34 -26.96 16.99
N THR A 174 13.40 -27.74 17.29
CA THR A 174 13.39 -29.21 17.21
C THR A 174 13.85 -29.84 18.52
N ASN A 175 13.34 -31.07 18.80
CA ASN A 175 13.68 -31.82 20.00
C ASN A 175 13.55 -33.31 19.71
N PRO A 176 14.34 -34.19 20.36
CA PRO A 176 14.18 -35.64 20.20
C PRO A 176 12.80 -36.18 20.60
N GLY A 177 12.01 -35.41 21.36
CA GLY A 177 10.73 -35.87 21.91
C GLY A 177 10.88 -36.73 23.17
N GLY A 178 9.80 -37.39 23.56
CA GLY A 178 9.76 -38.25 24.72
C GLY A 178 8.38 -38.38 25.33
N HIS A 179 8.25 -39.15 26.41
CA HIS A 179 6.99 -39.30 27.13
C HIS A 179 6.76 -38.12 28.08
N SER A 180 5.58 -37.49 28.05
CA SER A 180 5.27 -36.28 28.82
C SER A 180 5.35 -36.45 30.35
N SER A 181 5.25 -37.68 30.87
CA SER A 181 5.45 -37.99 32.30
C SER A 181 6.90 -37.86 32.76
N LEU A 182 7.85 -37.70 31.84
CA LEU A 182 9.27 -37.48 32.12
C LEU A 182 9.64 -36.08 31.55
N PRO A 183 9.20 -34.98 32.20
CA PRO A 183 9.36 -33.64 31.67
C PRO A 183 10.84 -33.24 31.65
N VAL A 184 11.26 -32.67 30.53
CA VAL A 184 12.57 -32.02 30.36
C VAL A 184 12.41 -30.50 30.27
N ARG A 185 13.46 -29.76 30.68
CA ARG A 185 13.41 -28.29 30.64
C ARG A 185 13.37 -27.73 29.21
N LYS A 186 14.02 -28.44 28.29
CA LYS A 186 14.07 -28.07 26.86
C LYS A 186 13.07 -28.91 26.08
N ASN A 187 12.20 -28.28 25.31
CA ASN A 187 11.41 -28.92 24.26
C ASN A 187 11.11 -27.93 23.18
N ALA A 188 10.74 -28.40 21.99
CA ALA A 188 10.58 -27.57 20.81
C ALA A 188 9.60 -26.40 21.02
N ILE A 189 8.51 -26.59 21.79
CA ILE A 189 7.53 -25.53 22.08
C ILE A 189 8.15 -24.49 23.02
N TYR A 190 8.86 -24.86 24.07
CA TYR A 190 9.45 -23.90 25.01
C TYR A 190 10.58 -23.09 24.37
N ASP A 191 11.41 -23.77 23.57
CA ASP A 191 12.51 -23.15 22.86
C ASP A 191 11.96 -22.15 21.85
N LEU A 192 10.93 -22.51 21.04
CA LEU A 192 10.27 -21.60 20.13
C LEU A 192 9.61 -20.41 20.86
N ALA A 193 8.89 -20.67 21.95
CA ALA A 193 8.25 -19.60 22.74
C ALA A 193 9.28 -18.58 23.26
N GLY A 194 10.44 -19.05 23.74
CA GLY A 194 11.54 -18.19 24.18
C GLY A 194 12.07 -17.31 23.04
N ALA A 195 12.27 -17.88 21.84
CA ALA A 195 12.70 -17.14 20.68
C ALA A 195 11.66 -16.08 20.24
N LEU A 196 10.36 -16.40 20.27
CA LEU A 196 9.30 -15.46 19.92
C LEU A 196 9.17 -14.32 20.93
N ILE A 197 9.36 -14.58 22.23
CA ILE A 197 9.42 -13.51 23.25
C ILE A 197 10.62 -12.60 23.00
N ALA A 198 11.79 -13.16 22.65
CA ALA A 198 12.95 -12.33 22.33
C ALA A 198 12.70 -11.44 21.10
N VAL A 199 11.95 -11.90 20.10
CA VAL A 199 11.53 -11.07 18.96
C VAL A 199 10.54 -10.00 19.40
N GLN A 200 9.55 -10.35 20.23
CA GLN A 200 8.56 -9.40 20.76
C GLN A 200 9.21 -8.25 21.54
N ASP A 201 10.22 -8.56 22.35
CA ASP A 201 10.89 -7.59 23.21
C ASP A 201 11.93 -6.73 22.48
N PHE A 202 12.30 -7.12 21.25
CA PHE A 202 13.30 -6.41 20.46
C PHE A 202 12.65 -5.33 19.59
N ALA A 203 13.16 -4.12 19.69
CA ALA A 203 12.81 -3.02 18.79
C ALA A 203 13.98 -2.70 17.87
N PHE A 204 13.76 -2.80 16.55
CA PHE A 204 14.75 -2.34 15.57
C PHE A 204 15.05 -0.85 15.74
N PRO A 205 16.25 -0.39 15.37
CA PRO A 205 16.62 1.01 15.43
C PRO A 205 15.64 1.92 14.68
N ILE A 206 15.56 3.17 15.10
CA ILE A 206 14.85 4.24 14.36
C ILE A 206 15.53 4.46 13.03
N MET A 207 14.75 4.50 11.98
CA MET A 207 15.16 4.81 10.60
C MET A 207 14.21 5.85 10.03
N LEU A 208 14.75 6.85 9.36
CA LEU A 208 13.98 7.86 8.64
C LEU A 208 14.46 7.89 7.18
N ASN A 209 13.57 8.32 6.29
CA ASN A 209 13.84 8.68 4.91
C ASN A 209 13.11 9.99 4.61
N GLU A 210 13.33 10.57 3.43
CA GLU A 210 12.72 11.84 3.03
C GLU A 210 11.19 11.85 3.26
N VAL A 211 10.51 10.74 2.96
CA VAL A 211 9.05 10.63 3.10
C VAL A 211 8.62 10.65 4.57
N THR A 212 9.27 9.86 5.43
CA THR A 212 8.93 9.81 6.86
C THR A 212 9.36 11.08 7.60
N GLU A 213 10.45 11.73 7.21
CA GLU A 213 10.84 13.05 7.72
C GLU A 213 9.79 14.11 7.37
N ALA A 214 9.35 14.14 6.11
CA ALA A 214 8.28 15.05 5.68
C ALA A 214 6.95 14.75 6.40
N PHE A 215 6.60 13.46 6.56
CA PHE A 215 5.41 13.04 7.30
C PHE A 215 5.42 13.59 8.74
N PHE A 216 6.45 13.25 9.52
CA PHE A 216 6.53 13.69 10.92
C PHE A 216 6.66 15.20 11.04
N GLY A 217 7.41 15.85 10.14
CA GLY A 217 7.57 17.30 10.13
C GLY A 217 6.26 18.04 9.90
N ARG A 218 5.48 17.65 8.89
CA ARG A 218 4.19 18.28 8.54
C ARG A 218 3.08 17.90 9.53
N SER A 219 3.05 16.66 10.01
CA SER A 219 2.04 16.20 10.96
C SER A 219 2.18 16.82 12.34
N ALA A 220 3.35 17.34 12.70
CA ALA A 220 3.64 17.85 14.05
C ALA A 220 2.70 18.96 14.50
N ASP A 221 2.32 19.86 13.59
CA ASP A 221 1.40 20.97 13.89
C ASP A 221 -0.07 20.52 13.91
N LEU A 222 -0.42 19.55 13.07
CA LEU A 222 -1.77 18.96 13.05
C LEU A 222 -2.08 18.18 14.32
N VAL A 223 -1.11 17.40 14.80
CA VAL A 223 -1.26 16.55 15.98
C VAL A 223 -1.10 17.39 17.28
N GLY A 224 -0.11 18.28 17.30
CA GLY A 224 0.14 19.14 18.45
C GLY A 224 0.56 18.39 19.73
N GLY A 225 0.60 19.12 20.85
CA GLY A 225 0.89 18.55 22.17
C GLY A 225 2.23 17.85 22.27
N GLU A 226 2.33 16.88 23.19
CA GLU A 226 3.56 16.09 23.42
C GLU A 226 3.95 15.26 22.20
N MET A 227 2.96 14.72 21.49
CA MET A 227 3.17 13.92 20.29
C MET A 227 3.75 14.75 19.15
N GLY A 228 3.17 15.93 18.86
CA GLY A 228 3.70 16.85 17.86
C GLY A 228 5.10 17.36 18.16
N GLU A 229 5.40 17.61 19.44
CA GLU A 229 6.77 17.96 19.87
C GLU A 229 7.75 16.80 19.67
N ALA A 230 7.33 15.57 19.98
CA ALA A 230 8.13 14.37 19.73
C ALA A 230 8.39 14.16 18.22
N MET A 231 7.41 14.48 17.35
CA MET A 231 7.58 14.46 15.90
C MET A 231 8.67 15.43 15.43
N ARG A 232 8.66 16.68 15.89
CA ARG A 232 9.71 17.66 15.55
C ARG A 232 11.08 17.22 16.01
N ARG A 233 11.15 16.65 17.23
CA ARG A 233 12.41 16.21 17.85
C ARG A 233 13.00 15.00 17.11
N ILE A 234 12.18 14.02 16.71
CA ILE A 234 12.68 12.83 16.01
C ILE A 234 13.23 13.18 14.62
N VAL A 235 12.60 14.12 13.92
CA VAL A 235 13.11 14.63 12.63
C VAL A 235 14.45 15.35 12.83
N SER A 236 14.55 16.19 13.85
CA SER A 236 15.80 16.93 14.14
C SER A 236 16.92 16.04 14.65
N ASN A 237 16.59 14.98 15.38
CA ASN A 237 17.53 14.03 15.95
C ASN A 237 16.91 12.63 16.05
N PRO A 238 17.14 11.76 15.06
CA PRO A 238 16.63 10.38 15.05
C PRO A 238 17.11 9.52 16.23
N ALA A 239 18.19 9.94 16.93
CA ALA A 239 18.68 9.26 18.13
C ALA A 239 17.98 9.71 19.43
N ASP A 240 16.99 10.60 19.39
CA ASP A 240 16.25 11.05 20.56
C ASP A 240 15.38 9.93 21.14
N ALA A 241 15.90 9.26 22.16
CA ALA A 241 15.25 8.13 22.80
C ALA A 241 13.92 8.50 23.51
N GLN A 242 13.75 9.75 23.95
CA GLN A 242 12.50 10.20 24.57
C GLN A 242 11.43 10.42 23.50
N ALA A 243 11.76 11.12 22.42
CA ALA A 243 10.86 11.31 21.28
C ALA A 243 10.45 9.94 20.69
N ALA A 244 11.42 9.04 20.50
CA ALA A 244 11.14 7.68 20.03
C ALA A 244 10.17 6.91 20.92
N ARG A 245 10.28 7.03 22.26
CA ARG A 245 9.34 6.38 23.20
C ARG A 245 7.93 6.98 23.10
N VAL A 246 7.81 8.30 23.04
CA VAL A 246 6.51 8.96 22.88
C VAL A 246 5.83 8.51 21.59
N LEU A 247 6.53 8.56 20.45
CA LEU A 247 5.98 8.16 19.17
C LEU A 247 5.67 6.65 19.11
N SER A 248 6.46 5.82 19.81
CA SER A 248 6.23 4.37 19.83
C SER A 248 5.03 3.96 20.71
N SER A 249 4.42 4.86 21.49
CA SER A 249 3.17 4.57 22.20
C SER A 249 1.97 4.43 21.25
N GLU A 250 2.07 4.98 20.03
CA GLU A 250 1.07 4.85 18.98
C GLU A 250 1.57 3.90 17.89
N THR A 251 0.82 2.82 17.65
CA THR A 251 1.22 1.76 16.71
C THR A 251 1.48 2.30 15.30
N GLY A 252 0.66 3.24 14.83
CA GLY A 252 0.80 3.85 13.51
C GLY A 252 2.11 4.64 13.35
N TYR A 253 2.54 5.37 14.36
CA TYR A 253 3.82 6.10 14.33
C TYR A 253 5.00 5.15 14.55
N SER A 254 4.87 4.21 15.51
CA SER A 254 5.91 3.21 15.78
C SER A 254 6.29 2.42 14.52
N SER A 255 5.28 2.00 13.75
CA SER A 255 5.50 1.23 12.52
C SER A 255 6.17 2.03 11.40
N ARG A 256 6.00 3.36 11.36
CA ARG A 256 6.66 4.23 10.37
C ARG A 256 8.10 4.59 10.74
N LEU A 257 8.49 4.34 11.99
CA LEU A 257 9.83 4.69 12.49
C LEU A 257 10.88 3.59 12.28
N ARG A 258 10.49 2.34 12.01
CA ARG A 258 11.43 1.21 12.03
C ARG A 258 10.90 -0.02 11.30
N THR A 259 11.79 -0.98 11.04
CA THR A 259 11.40 -2.35 10.73
C THR A 259 10.62 -2.96 11.91
N THR A 260 9.56 -3.69 11.60
CA THR A 260 8.73 -4.38 12.59
C THR A 260 8.55 -5.84 12.21
N CYS A 261 8.62 -6.75 13.19
CA CYS A 261 8.40 -8.18 13.00
C CYS A 261 7.39 -8.69 14.03
N VAL A 262 6.46 -9.54 13.58
CA VAL A 262 5.40 -10.11 14.43
C VAL A 262 5.13 -11.56 14.06
N ALA A 263 4.95 -12.43 15.07
CA ALA A 263 4.52 -13.81 14.85
C ALA A 263 3.04 -13.84 14.41
N THR A 264 2.75 -14.53 13.30
CA THR A 264 1.40 -14.58 12.70
C THR A 264 0.82 -16.01 12.64
N LEU A 265 1.67 -17.05 12.59
CA LEU A 265 1.25 -18.43 12.62
C LEU A 265 2.11 -19.23 13.60
N LEU A 266 1.52 -20.24 14.25
CA LEU A 266 2.20 -21.10 15.19
C LEU A 266 1.67 -22.53 15.06
N GLU A 267 2.57 -23.50 14.94
CA GLU A 267 2.27 -24.91 14.92
C GLU A 267 3.22 -25.68 15.85
N GLY A 268 2.75 -26.75 16.53
CA GLY A 268 3.62 -27.55 17.38
C GLY A 268 2.92 -28.67 18.08
N GLY A 269 3.68 -29.78 18.30
CA GLY A 269 3.19 -30.97 18.93
C GLY A 269 2.35 -31.88 18.01
N HIS A 270 2.23 -33.15 18.39
CA HIS A 270 1.47 -34.15 17.62
C HIS A 270 0.61 -35.07 18.51
N ALA A 271 0.84 -35.07 19.83
CA ALA A 271 0.08 -35.88 20.78
C ALA A 271 0.10 -35.24 22.18
N GLN A 272 -1.01 -35.38 22.92
CA GLN A 272 -1.15 -34.81 24.27
C GLN A 272 -0.17 -35.35 25.30
N ASN A 273 0.30 -36.57 25.12
CA ASN A 273 1.16 -37.30 26.07
C ASN A 273 2.61 -37.46 25.57
N ALA A 274 3.01 -36.72 24.51
CA ALA A 274 4.35 -36.72 23.96
C ALA A 274 5.00 -35.35 24.04
N LEU A 275 6.31 -35.30 24.30
CA LEU A 275 7.10 -34.09 24.15
C LEU A 275 7.18 -33.75 22.66
N PRO A 276 6.97 -32.50 22.25
CA PRO A 276 6.96 -32.10 20.85
C PRO A 276 8.35 -32.23 20.22
N GLN A 277 8.40 -32.87 19.06
CA GLN A 277 9.64 -33.02 18.28
C GLN A 277 9.88 -31.80 17.38
N LEU A 278 8.81 -31.11 17.05
CA LEU A 278 8.82 -29.94 16.17
C LEU A 278 7.85 -28.91 16.69
N ALA A 279 8.27 -27.64 16.67
CA ALA A 279 7.41 -26.47 16.76
C ALA A 279 7.90 -25.42 15.75
N GLN A 280 6.98 -24.79 15.05
CA GLN A 280 7.31 -23.82 14.02
C GLN A 280 6.40 -22.59 14.13
N ALA A 281 6.95 -21.41 13.85
CA ALA A 281 6.19 -20.17 13.74
C ALA A 281 6.55 -19.44 12.46
N ASN A 282 5.56 -18.74 11.89
CA ASN A 282 5.79 -17.71 10.88
C ASN A 282 5.94 -16.36 11.58
N VAL A 283 7.06 -15.70 11.38
CA VAL A 283 7.30 -14.32 11.81
C VAL A 283 7.31 -13.46 10.58
N ASN A 284 6.29 -12.60 10.45
CA ASN A 284 6.19 -11.65 9.37
C ASN A 284 6.91 -10.35 9.72
N CYS A 285 7.79 -9.90 8.84
CA CYS A 285 8.49 -8.63 8.97
C CYS A 285 8.03 -7.65 7.90
N ARG A 286 7.77 -6.42 8.35
CA ARG A 286 7.60 -5.24 7.51
C ARG A 286 8.87 -4.42 7.62
N ILE A 287 9.73 -4.56 6.62
CA ILE A 287 11.10 -4.07 6.62
C ILE A 287 11.12 -2.64 6.08
N PHE A 288 11.80 -1.74 6.80
CA PHE A 288 11.97 -0.36 6.36
C PHE A 288 12.70 -0.31 5.00
N PRO A 289 12.33 0.57 4.04
CA PRO A 289 12.87 0.53 2.67
C PRO A 289 14.39 0.48 2.57
N SER A 290 15.09 1.24 3.38
CA SER A 290 16.56 1.28 3.41
C SER A 290 17.22 0.20 4.27
N HIS A 291 16.44 -0.67 4.94
CA HIS A 291 16.98 -1.75 5.76
C HIS A 291 17.22 -2.99 4.91
N ASP A 292 18.44 -3.51 4.92
CA ASP A 292 18.75 -4.73 4.19
C ASP A 292 18.04 -5.94 4.82
N PRO A 293 17.29 -6.73 4.05
CA PRO A 293 16.63 -7.95 4.56
C PRO A 293 17.60 -8.96 5.19
N SER A 294 18.87 -8.99 4.74
CA SER A 294 19.91 -9.85 5.30
C SER A 294 20.31 -9.45 6.73
N ASP A 295 20.32 -8.14 7.03
CA ASP A 295 20.59 -7.64 8.38
C ASP A 295 19.44 -7.96 9.33
N VAL A 296 18.19 -7.88 8.83
CA VAL A 296 17.02 -8.31 9.58
C VAL A 296 17.07 -9.79 9.90
N HIS A 297 17.39 -10.63 8.89
CA HIS A 297 17.57 -12.09 9.08
C HIS A 297 18.65 -12.39 10.11
N ALA A 298 19.83 -11.78 9.99
CA ALA A 298 20.93 -11.98 10.93
C ALA A 298 20.53 -11.60 12.38
N LYS A 299 19.77 -10.51 12.54
CA LYS A 299 19.26 -10.11 13.87
C LYS A 299 18.26 -11.12 14.42
N LEU A 300 17.34 -11.62 13.60
CA LEU A 300 16.38 -12.64 14.03
C LEU A 300 17.08 -13.95 14.42
N GLN A 301 18.12 -14.37 13.68
CA GLN A 301 18.97 -15.50 14.04
C GLN A 301 19.71 -15.28 15.38
N GLU A 302 20.26 -14.08 15.60
CA GLU A 302 20.90 -13.72 16.88
C GLU A 302 19.92 -13.84 18.05
N LEU A 303 18.67 -13.35 17.89
CA LEU A 303 17.64 -13.44 18.93
C LEU A 303 17.19 -14.87 19.21
N ALA A 304 17.15 -15.72 18.19
CA ALA A 304 16.72 -17.12 18.30
C ALA A 304 17.83 -18.06 18.80
N ALA A 305 19.10 -17.71 18.60
CA ALA A 305 20.25 -18.56 18.92
C ALA A 305 20.31 -19.08 20.37
N PRO A 306 19.97 -18.31 21.43
CA PRO A 306 19.98 -18.82 22.80
C PRO A 306 19.00 -19.97 23.07
N PHE A 307 18.02 -20.15 22.16
CA PHE A 307 16.94 -21.13 22.28
C PHE A 307 17.13 -22.34 21.35
N ASP A 308 18.23 -22.42 20.61
CA ASP A 308 18.48 -23.45 19.57
C ASP A 308 17.36 -23.50 18.49
N VAL A 309 16.78 -22.35 18.14
CA VAL A 309 15.76 -22.19 17.11
C VAL A 309 16.43 -21.72 15.83
N THR A 310 16.19 -22.40 14.71
CA THR A 310 16.64 -21.98 13.39
C THR A 310 15.69 -20.96 12.80
N VAL A 311 16.22 -20.01 12.02
CA VAL A 311 15.44 -18.96 11.36
C VAL A 311 15.79 -18.95 9.88
N GLU A 312 14.80 -19.19 9.03
CA GLU A 312 14.97 -19.23 7.57
C GLU A 312 13.98 -18.31 6.89
N PRO A 313 14.40 -17.54 5.87
CA PRO A 313 13.49 -16.67 5.13
C PRO A 313 12.52 -17.51 4.28
N ARG A 314 11.28 -17.03 4.15
CA ARG A 314 10.26 -17.59 3.26
C ARG A 314 10.17 -16.69 2.01
N GLY A 315 10.91 -17.07 0.97
CA GLY A 315 10.99 -16.27 -0.26
C GLY A 315 12.02 -15.13 -0.16
N SER A 316 11.80 -14.08 -0.89
CA SER A 316 12.64 -12.88 -0.95
C SER A 316 11.80 -11.62 -0.82
N ALA A 317 12.35 -10.58 -0.22
CA ALA A 317 11.73 -9.27 -0.23
C ALA A 317 11.88 -8.63 -1.62
N THR A 318 10.84 -7.94 -2.07
CA THR A 318 10.93 -7.09 -3.26
C THR A 318 11.47 -5.72 -2.85
N GLU A 319 12.48 -5.24 -3.53
CA GLU A 319 13.01 -3.90 -3.31
C GLU A 319 11.99 -2.86 -3.77
N SER A 320 11.75 -1.85 -2.94
CA SER A 320 10.83 -0.75 -3.21
C SER A 320 11.45 0.55 -2.68
N PRO A 321 12.36 1.18 -3.45
CA PRO A 321 12.96 2.45 -3.04
C PRO A 321 11.89 3.55 -2.94
N PRO A 322 11.98 4.47 -1.97
CA PRO A 322 11.07 5.61 -1.89
C PRO A 322 11.08 6.45 -3.16
N SER A 323 9.91 6.91 -3.60
CA SER A 323 9.76 7.90 -4.66
C SER A 323 10.20 9.28 -4.15
N PRO A 324 10.96 10.07 -4.94
CA PRO A 324 11.44 11.38 -4.53
C PRO A 324 10.29 12.38 -4.39
N LEU A 325 10.32 13.25 -3.40
CA LEU A 325 9.31 14.27 -3.16
C LEU A 325 9.55 15.51 -4.06
N THR A 326 9.33 15.36 -5.37
CA THR A 326 9.63 16.42 -6.34
C THR A 326 8.58 17.51 -6.38
N PRO A 327 8.95 18.79 -6.61
CA PRO A 327 7.99 19.88 -6.83
C PRO A 327 7.11 19.67 -8.07
N GLU A 328 7.56 18.89 -9.06
CA GLU A 328 6.78 18.54 -10.25
C GLU A 328 5.49 17.80 -9.89
N VAL A 329 5.58 16.86 -8.95
CA VAL A 329 4.43 16.04 -8.53
C VAL A 329 3.71 16.68 -7.33
N LEU A 330 4.43 17.01 -6.25
CA LEU A 330 3.81 17.55 -5.04
C LEU A 330 3.21 18.94 -5.24
N GLY A 331 3.84 19.80 -6.04
CA GLY A 331 3.35 21.16 -6.24
C GLY A 331 1.92 21.22 -6.81
N PRO A 332 1.56 20.51 -7.88
CA PRO A 332 0.18 20.39 -8.33
C PRO A 332 -0.77 19.81 -7.28
N ILE A 333 -0.38 18.77 -6.56
CA ILE A 333 -1.19 18.16 -5.50
C ILE A 333 -1.50 19.17 -4.40
N GLU A 334 -0.49 19.87 -3.89
CA GLU A 334 -0.65 20.89 -2.84
C GLU A 334 -1.56 22.04 -3.28
N ARG A 335 -1.37 22.56 -4.51
CA ARG A 335 -2.19 23.66 -5.03
C ARG A 335 -3.65 23.28 -5.23
N ILE A 336 -3.91 22.08 -5.78
CA ILE A 336 -5.29 21.61 -6.03
C ILE A 336 -5.97 21.28 -4.70
N THR A 337 -5.26 20.67 -3.75
CA THR A 337 -5.76 20.41 -2.39
C THR A 337 -6.19 21.72 -1.73
N GLU A 338 -5.34 22.74 -1.73
CA GLU A 338 -5.67 24.04 -1.14
C GLU A 338 -6.86 24.74 -1.84
N GLN A 339 -6.99 24.59 -3.18
CA GLN A 339 -8.13 25.15 -3.92
C GLN A 339 -9.45 24.45 -3.60
N MET A 340 -9.43 23.12 -3.48
CA MET A 340 -10.65 22.33 -3.24
C MET A 340 -11.01 22.26 -1.77
N TRP A 341 -10.01 22.21 -0.91
CA TRP A 341 -10.18 22.02 0.54
C TRP A 341 -9.22 22.92 1.32
N PRO A 342 -9.51 24.23 1.40
CA PRO A 342 -8.61 25.20 2.03
C PRO A 342 -8.21 24.80 3.46
N GLY A 343 -6.90 24.80 3.72
CA GLY A 343 -6.33 24.46 5.00
C GLY A 343 -6.19 22.95 5.27
N VAL A 344 -6.44 22.09 4.28
CA VAL A 344 -6.13 20.65 4.34
C VAL A 344 -4.67 20.45 3.96
N GLU A 345 -3.90 19.84 4.88
CA GLU A 345 -2.47 19.61 4.68
C GLU A 345 -2.21 18.41 3.75
N VAL A 346 -1.23 18.54 2.86
CA VAL A 346 -0.73 17.41 2.06
C VAL A 346 0.38 16.71 2.80
N LEU A 347 0.18 15.43 3.14
CA LEU A 347 1.15 14.64 3.90
C LEU A 347 1.78 13.55 3.02
N PRO A 348 3.10 13.62 2.73
CA PRO A 348 3.81 12.45 2.22
C PRO A 348 3.77 11.32 3.25
N VAL A 349 3.40 10.10 2.83
CA VAL A 349 3.28 8.97 3.74
C VAL A 349 4.06 7.76 3.25
N MET A 350 4.55 6.97 4.20
CA MET A 350 5.05 5.63 3.96
C MET A 350 3.99 4.62 4.39
N SER A 351 3.51 3.80 3.44
CA SER A 351 2.64 2.67 3.76
C SER A 351 3.41 1.62 4.59
N THR A 352 2.72 1.02 5.54
CA THR A 352 3.20 -0.18 6.26
C THR A 352 2.77 -1.48 5.58
N GLY A 353 1.84 -1.38 4.62
CA GLY A 353 1.46 -2.40 3.65
C GLY A 353 2.35 -2.40 2.41
N ALA A 354 1.87 -3.04 1.35
CA ALA A 354 2.46 -3.04 0.03
C ALA A 354 1.35 -2.79 -0.99
N THR A 355 1.69 -2.27 -2.16
CA THR A 355 0.81 -2.03 -3.30
C THR A 355 1.52 -2.47 -4.57
N ASP A 356 0.84 -2.48 -5.69
CA ASP A 356 1.44 -2.70 -7.02
C ASP A 356 2.59 -1.71 -7.34
N GLY A 357 2.63 -0.59 -6.65
CA GLY A 357 3.71 0.40 -6.76
C GLY A 357 5.11 -0.15 -6.51
N LEU A 358 5.22 -1.23 -5.71
CA LEU A 358 6.52 -1.87 -5.43
C LEU A 358 7.22 -2.39 -6.69
N TYR A 359 6.45 -2.95 -7.64
CA TYR A 359 7.01 -3.49 -8.88
C TYR A 359 7.58 -2.39 -9.78
N LEU A 360 6.86 -1.27 -9.90
CA LEU A 360 7.31 -0.11 -10.68
C LEU A 360 8.53 0.56 -10.04
N ARG A 361 8.52 0.77 -8.71
CA ARG A 361 9.66 1.35 -8.00
C ARG A 361 10.92 0.51 -8.12
N ARG A 362 10.80 -0.82 -8.14
CA ARG A 362 11.93 -1.74 -8.39
C ARG A 362 12.56 -1.51 -9.76
N GLU A 363 11.75 -1.21 -10.77
CA GLU A 363 12.23 -0.90 -12.13
C GLU A 363 12.65 0.58 -12.31
N GLY A 364 12.64 1.36 -11.23
CA GLY A 364 13.09 2.76 -11.23
C GLY A 364 12.02 3.77 -11.63
N ILE A 365 10.76 3.37 -11.75
CA ILE A 365 9.62 4.27 -12.02
C ILE A 365 9.06 4.73 -10.67
N PRO A 366 9.14 6.03 -10.32
CA PRO A 366 8.55 6.58 -9.10
C PRO A 366 7.03 6.40 -9.09
N VAL A 367 6.47 6.06 -7.92
CA VAL A 367 5.03 5.87 -7.76
C VAL A 367 4.53 6.72 -6.60
N TYR A 368 3.41 7.41 -6.83
CA TYR A 368 2.75 8.25 -5.84
C TYR A 368 1.30 7.81 -5.69
N GLY A 369 0.95 7.27 -4.53
CA GLY A 369 -0.43 6.96 -4.19
C GLY A 369 -1.15 8.24 -3.80
N VAL A 370 -2.15 8.66 -4.60
CA VAL A 370 -2.92 9.89 -4.33
C VAL A 370 -4.24 9.88 -5.07
N SER A 371 -5.34 9.97 -4.35
CA SER A 371 -6.68 9.94 -4.96
C SER A 371 -7.54 11.19 -4.67
N GLY A 372 -7.31 11.88 -3.55
CA GLY A 372 -8.25 12.91 -3.08
C GLY A 372 -9.60 12.33 -2.64
N LEU A 373 -9.72 11.01 -2.53
CA LEU A 373 -10.86 10.31 -1.96
C LEU A 373 -10.75 10.34 -0.43
N PHE A 374 -11.69 11.02 0.24
CA PHE A 374 -11.65 11.16 1.69
C PHE A 374 -12.43 10.01 2.34
N GLY A 375 -11.75 9.30 3.24
CA GLY A 375 -12.34 8.27 4.11
C GLY A 375 -12.37 8.71 5.56
N ASP A 376 -13.44 8.32 6.28
CA ASP A 376 -13.53 8.56 7.73
C ASP A 376 -12.58 7.62 8.47
N MET A 377 -11.69 8.20 9.28
CA MET A 377 -10.70 7.45 10.08
C MET A 377 -11.34 6.49 11.08
N ASP A 378 -12.56 6.78 11.51
CA ASP A 378 -13.31 5.98 12.47
C ASP A 378 -14.26 4.95 11.80
N ASP A 379 -14.33 4.93 10.44
CA ASP A 379 -15.17 4.04 9.64
C ASP A 379 -14.41 3.41 8.44
N VAL A 380 -13.26 2.82 8.71
CA VAL A 380 -12.44 2.13 7.69
C VAL A 380 -13.02 0.75 7.40
N ARG A 381 -13.50 0.52 6.15
CA ARG A 381 -14.17 -0.72 5.75
C ARG A 381 -13.53 -1.45 4.58
N ALA A 382 -12.43 -0.94 4.02
CA ALA A 382 -11.65 -1.69 3.03
C ALA A 382 -11.31 -3.08 3.59
N HIS A 383 -11.44 -4.14 2.77
CA HIS A 383 -11.32 -5.55 3.15
C HIS A 383 -12.35 -6.04 4.20
N GLY A 384 -13.17 -5.16 4.73
CA GLY A 384 -14.15 -5.46 5.78
C GLY A 384 -15.57 -5.73 5.27
N GLN A 385 -16.49 -5.83 6.22
CA GLN A 385 -17.92 -5.95 6.00
C GLN A 385 -18.50 -4.59 5.58
N ASP A 386 -19.50 -4.61 4.69
CA ASP A 386 -20.28 -3.43 4.28
C ASP A 386 -19.37 -2.29 3.77
N GLU A 387 -18.38 -2.63 2.96
CA GLU A 387 -17.46 -1.66 2.35
C GLU A 387 -18.26 -0.58 1.61
N ARG A 388 -17.87 0.68 1.83
CA ARG A 388 -18.61 1.83 1.29
C ARG A 388 -17.74 3.05 1.10
N ILE A 389 -18.12 3.87 0.12
CA ILE A 389 -17.54 5.20 -0.11
C ILE A 389 -18.63 6.27 -0.10
N SER A 390 -18.34 7.42 0.50
CA SER A 390 -19.25 8.57 0.43
C SER A 390 -19.39 9.05 -1.02
N ILE A 391 -20.63 9.24 -1.50
CA ILE A 391 -20.92 9.75 -2.85
C ILE A 391 -20.28 11.11 -3.04
N GLN A 392 -20.33 11.99 -2.05
CA GLN A 392 -19.70 13.30 -2.12
C GLN A 392 -18.18 13.16 -2.28
N ASN A 393 -17.52 12.36 -1.43
CA ASN A 393 -16.07 12.19 -1.47
C ASN A 393 -15.62 11.50 -2.77
N PHE A 394 -16.42 10.57 -3.32
CA PHE A 394 -16.15 9.96 -4.62
C PHE A 394 -16.10 11.01 -5.74
N PHE A 395 -17.10 11.88 -5.86
CA PHE A 395 -17.11 12.90 -6.91
C PHE A 395 -16.10 14.02 -6.66
N GLU A 396 -15.79 14.36 -5.42
CA GLU A 396 -14.71 15.29 -5.10
C GLU A 396 -13.34 14.68 -5.48
N GLY A 397 -13.09 13.42 -5.20
CA GLY A 397 -11.88 12.71 -5.64
C GLY A 397 -11.77 12.62 -7.16
N GLN A 398 -12.88 12.35 -7.85
CA GLN A 398 -12.93 12.37 -9.31
C GLN A 398 -12.49 13.74 -9.88
N GLU A 399 -13.02 14.82 -9.34
CA GLU A 399 -12.66 16.18 -9.77
C GLU A 399 -11.21 16.52 -9.41
N PHE A 400 -10.73 16.09 -8.23
CA PHE A 400 -9.34 16.25 -7.82
C PHE A 400 -8.39 15.56 -8.81
N LEU A 401 -8.59 14.29 -9.10
CA LEU A 401 -7.77 13.52 -10.04
C LEU A 401 -7.87 14.06 -11.47
N TYR A 402 -9.05 14.53 -11.89
CA TYR A 402 -9.20 15.21 -13.18
C TYR A 402 -8.30 16.43 -13.29
N ARG A 403 -8.31 17.32 -12.30
CA ARG A 403 -7.46 18.50 -12.25
C ARG A 403 -5.98 18.13 -12.14
N LEU A 404 -5.66 17.13 -11.32
CA LEU A 404 -4.29 16.72 -11.10
C LEU A 404 -3.67 16.16 -12.39
N VAL A 405 -4.33 15.22 -13.06
CA VAL A 405 -3.84 14.64 -14.31
C VAL A 405 -3.65 15.73 -15.39
N LYS A 406 -4.60 16.66 -15.52
CA LYS A 406 -4.43 17.79 -16.44
C LYS A 406 -3.25 18.68 -16.06
N ALA A 407 -3.06 18.98 -14.78
CA ALA A 407 -1.94 19.82 -14.32
C ALA A 407 -0.58 19.16 -14.56
N LEU A 408 -0.48 17.83 -14.40
CA LEU A 408 0.74 17.05 -14.62
C LEU A 408 1.06 16.83 -16.12
N THR A 409 0.09 17.14 -17.00
CA THR A 409 0.21 16.92 -18.44
C THR A 409 -0.02 18.19 -19.28
N GLY A 410 0.31 19.35 -18.72
CA GLY A 410 0.33 20.64 -19.45
C GLY A 410 -0.98 21.41 -19.43
N GLY A 411 -2.04 20.93 -18.79
CA GLY A 411 -3.24 21.71 -18.49
C GLY A 411 -2.95 22.72 -17.38
N GLY A 412 -3.32 23.99 -17.58
CA GLY A 412 -3.26 24.97 -16.48
C GLY A 412 -4.15 24.52 -15.31
N ILE A 413 -3.73 24.81 -14.09
CA ILE A 413 -4.58 24.67 -12.90
C ILE A 413 -5.56 25.87 -12.97
N ALA A 414 -6.78 25.60 -13.40
CA ALA A 414 -7.84 26.61 -13.50
C ALA A 414 -8.50 26.81 -12.14
#